data_b5f9cc952b468513f8bffa089ea9aaea
#
_entry.id   b5f9cc952b468513f8bffa089ea9aaea
#
_cell.length_a   1.000
_cell.length_b   1.000
_cell.length_c   1.000
_cell.angle_alpha   90.00
_cell.angle_beta   90.00
_cell.angle_gamma   90.00
#
_symmetry.space_group_name_H-M   'P 1'
#
loop_
_entity.id
_entity.type
_entity.pdbx_description
1 polymer ?
#
loop_
_entity_poly.entity_id
_entity_poly.type
_entity_poly.pdbx_seq_one_letter_code
_entity_poly.pdbx_strand_id
1 'polypeptide(L)'
;MKRNKIILSVMLCLMLAASVFSINKKEVHAAGNYWLQVNKGTNVVTVYRSDGTPERAFVCSVGSATPIGTFYTPNKYRWHELDGPSYGQYCTRITAGYLFHSVWYYRNGDYASQSYVQYNKLGTTASHGCVRLTVADAKWIYDNCPLGTKVTVMYGSSANDPLGKPVAIKVPNVREGWDPTDPNPSNPYRASMPSINTSGANTNVPFGSAFNPMAGITAKDSLGNDVTGKVSYAGSVNTNSLGTYKITYRITDALADVVYTVSDTQQATISGVKSRLKKEYNSTLNLRKNVKAKNVTGTDLTSQIRIKVIYPKSSTENDYTKSTLKLNKLGTYTINYYVVNPNNGMETKVSCKVKVSDTKKPKLTGIKTKRTYEYNTTKNLKSGVKAKLVSGKNMTSKIVIKVKAPGQKSYKTLKESKYKKYKFSKTGTYKIEFSVKNPYNKKAVA
;
A
#
# COMPACT_ATOMS: atom_id res chain seq x y z
N MET A 1 59.59 -5.47 45.30
CA MET A 1 58.21 -6.13 45.20
C MET A 1 57.19 -5.43 44.32
N LYS A 2 57.24 -4.14 44.07
CA LYS A 2 56.27 -3.44 43.21
C LYS A 2 56.43 -3.71 41.69
N ARG A 3 57.63 -3.92 41.15
CA ARG A 3 57.88 -4.17 39.71
C ARG A 3 57.38 -5.52 39.19
N ASN A 4 57.44 -6.58 40.01
CA ASN A 4 57.02 -7.92 39.60
C ASN A 4 55.48 -8.07 39.56
N LYS A 5 54.74 -7.26 40.34
CA LYS A 5 53.28 -7.27 40.30
C LYS A 5 52.72 -6.60 39.03
N ILE A 6 53.42 -5.59 38.49
CA ILE A 6 53.02 -4.92 37.25
C ILE A 6 53.26 -5.83 36.04
N ILE A 7 54.38 -6.57 35.99
CA ILE A 7 54.70 -7.49 34.90
C ILE A 7 53.71 -8.67 34.88
N LEU A 8 53.33 -9.19 36.06
CA LEU A 8 52.35 -10.27 36.15
C LEU A 8 50.94 -9.82 35.75
N SER A 9 50.54 -8.56 36.06
CA SER A 9 49.26 -7.98 35.67
C SER A 9 49.17 -7.72 34.15
N VAL A 10 50.27 -7.27 33.52
CA VAL A 10 50.35 -7.04 32.06
C VAL A 10 50.34 -8.38 31.29
N MET A 11 51.04 -9.43 31.79
CA MET A 11 50.96 -10.77 31.20
C MET A 11 49.56 -11.40 31.33
N LEU A 12 48.87 -11.19 32.45
CA LEU A 12 47.48 -11.71 32.63
C LEU A 12 46.50 -10.99 31.72
N CYS A 13 46.64 -9.66 31.50
CA CYS A 13 45.84 -8.92 30.52
C CYS A 13 46.14 -9.33 29.07
N LEU A 14 47.40 -9.66 28.73
CA LEU A 14 47.77 -10.14 27.41
C LEU A 14 47.27 -11.58 27.15
N MET A 15 47.23 -12.45 28.17
CA MET A 15 46.61 -13.79 28.04
C MET A 15 45.08 -13.72 27.96
N LEU A 16 44.42 -12.81 28.67
CA LEU A 16 42.97 -12.58 28.53
C LEU A 16 42.62 -11.95 27.18
N ALA A 17 43.46 -11.08 26.63
CA ALA A 17 43.29 -10.53 25.27
C ALA A 17 43.50 -11.60 24.20
N ALA A 18 44.41 -12.57 24.40
CA ALA A 18 44.60 -13.68 23.46
C ALA A 18 43.48 -14.74 23.51
N SER A 19 42.80 -14.89 24.66
CA SER A 19 41.66 -15.83 24.78
C SER A 19 40.34 -15.28 24.23
N VAL A 20 40.22 -13.95 24.07
CA VAL A 20 39.06 -13.30 23.46
C VAL A 20 39.14 -13.28 21.91
N PHE A 21 40.36 -13.53 21.35
CA PHE A 21 40.55 -13.62 19.89
C PHE A 21 40.41 -15.02 19.30
N SER A 22 39.89 -16.02 20.04
CA SER A 22 39.27 -17.20 19.44
C SER A 22 37.85 -16.87 19.01
N ILE A 23 37.70 -15.78 18.24
CA ILE A 23 36.52 -15.54 17.45
C ILE A 23 36.48 -16.66 16.46
N ASN A 24 35.47 -17.57 16.58
CA ASN A 24 35.01 -18.38 15.49
C ASN A 24 35.11 -17.54 14.21
N LYS A 25 36.02 -17.88 13.30
CA LYS A 25 35.95 -17.44 11.91
C LYS A 25 34.63 -17.96 11.38
N LYS A 26 33.56 -17.25 11.63
CA LYS A 26 32.39 -17.34 10.81
C LYS A 26 32.89 -16.96 9.43
N GLU A 27 33.06 -17.94 8.55
CA GLU A 27 33.40 -17.64 7.17
C GLU A 27 32.38 -16.62 6.69
N VAL A 28 32.82 -15.40 6.44
CA VAL A 28 32.02 -14.37 5.81
C VAL A 28 31.92 -14.78 4.37
N HIS A 29 30.95 -15.63 4.07
CA HIS A 29 30.57 -15.91 2.69
C HIS A 29 30.16 -14.57 2.09
N ALA A 30 30.75 -14.25 0.94
CA ALA A 30 30.37 -13.05 0.19
C ALA A 30 28.86 -13.06 0.01
N ALA A 31 28.19 -12.04 0.54
CA ALA A 31 26.73 -11.90 0.38
C ALA A 31 26.48 -11.63 -1.11
N GLY A 32 26.28 -12.69 -1.87
CA GLY A 32 25.80 -12.60 -3.26
C GLY A 32 24.36 -12.09 -3.27
N ASN A 33 23.95 -11.50 -4.37
CA ASN A 33 22.57 -11.03 -4.55
C ASN A 33 21.55 -12.16 -4.54
N TYR A 34 22.01 -13.44 -4.57
CA TYR A 34 21.18 -14.64 -4.75
C TYR A 34 21.56 -15.78 -3.82
N TRP A 35 20.58 -16.63 -3.53
CA TRP A 35 20.78 -17.96 -2.97
C TRP A 35 19.92 -18.98 -3.76
N LEU A 36 20.25 -20.26 -3.68
CA LEU A 36 19.66 -21.31 -4.48
C LEU A 36 18.93 -22.34 -3.62
N GLN A 37 17.73 -22.75 -4.05
CA GLN A 37 17.03 -23.90 -3.48
C GLN A 37 16.93 -24.99 -4.53
N VAL A 38 17.38 -26.20 -4.21
CA VAL A 38 17.22 -27.40 -5.03
C VAL A 38 16.13 -28.27 -4.42
N ASN A 39 15.00 -28.40 -5.11
CA ASN A 39 13.91 -29.29 -4.70
C ASN A 39 14.08 -30.65 -5.41
N LYS A 40 14.53 -31.65 -4.66
CA LYS A 40 14.73 -33.01 -5.18
C LYS A 40 13.43 -33.71 -5.58
N GLY A 41 12.32 -33.39 -4.90
CA GLY A 41 11.01 -34.01 -5.16
C GLY A 41 10.42 -33.62 -6.52
N THR A 42 10.73 -32.41 -6.98
CA THR A 42 10.18 -31.87 -8.23
C THR A 42 11.20 -31.74 -9.35
N ASN A 43 12.52 -31.84 -9.05
CA ASN A 43 13.62 -31.57 -9.96
C ASN A 43 13.61 -30.11 -10.46
N VAL A 44 13.51 -29.17 -9.51
CA VAL A 44 13.52 -27.71 -9.75
C VAL A 44 14.63 -27.07 -8.94
N VAL A 45 15.36 -26.13 -9.53
CA VAL A 45 16.20 -25.17 -8.83
C VAL A 45 15.49 -23.83 -8.82
N THR A 46 15.17 -23.28 -7.65
CA THR A 46 14.67 -21.92 -7.51
C THR A 46 15.80 -21.00 -7.05
N VAL A 47 15.99 -19.91 -7.77
CA VAL A 47 16.90 -18.82 -7.41
C VAL A 47 16.11 -17.79 -6.62
N TYR A 48 16.61 -17.41 -5.47
CA TYR A 48 16.05 -16.35 -4.64
C TYR A 48 17.01 -15.18 -4.54
N ARG A 49 16.50 -13.99 -4.46
CA ARG A 49 17.25 -12.80 -4.05
C ARG A 49 17.63 -12.90 -2.57
N SER A 50 18.55 -12.06 -2.13
CA SER A 50 18.95 -11.98 -0.71
C SER A 50 17.79 -11.66 0.24
N ASP A 51 16.76 -10.95 -0.23
CA ASP A 51 15.54 -10.61 0.51
C ASP A 51 14.50 -11.76 0.58
N GLY A 52 14.80 -12.92 -0.03
CA GLY A 52 13.91 -14.07 -0.10
C GLY A 52 12.91 -14.05 -1.27
N THR A 53 12.93 -13.02 -2.11
CA THR A 53 12.07 -12.97 -3.30
C THR A 53 12.52 -14.00 -4.35
N PRO A 54 11.63 -14.88 -4.86
CA PRO A 54 11.98 -15.81 -5.91
C PRO A 54 12.24 -15.06 -7.23
N GLU A 55 13.39 -15.34 -7.85
CA GLU A 55 13.88 -14.65 -9.06
C GLU A 55 13.74 -15.48 -10.32
N ARG A 56 14.13 -16.77 -10.27
CA ARG A 56 14.13 -17.71 -11.40
C ARG A 56 13.82 -19.13 -10.97
N ALA A 57 13.29 -19.92 -11.88
CA ALA A 57 13.21 -21.38 -11.74
C ALA A 57 13.92 -22.05 -12.90
N PHE A 58 14.68 -23.11 -12.61
CA PHE A 58 15.36 -23.94 -13.60
C PHE A 58 14.87 -25.38 -13.46
N VAL A 59 14.54 -26.00 -14.58
CA VAL A 59 14.33 -27.44 -14.63
C VAL A 59 15.68 -28.14 -14.49
N CYS A 60 15.78 -29.13 -13.60
CA CYS A 60 17.03 -29.83 -13.40
C CYS A 60 16.82 -31.36 -13.36
N SER A 61 17.91 -32.10 -13.31
CA SER A 61 17.91 -33.50 -12.92
C SER A 61 18.84 -33.70 -11.73
N VAL A 62 18.26 -34.11 -10.59
CA VAL A 62 19.00 -34.49 -9.40
C VAL A 62 19.28 -35.99 -9.38
N GLY A 63 20.04 -36.48 -8.41
CA GLY A 63 20.30 -37.90 -8.17
C GLY A 63 19.76 -38.34 -6.79
N SER A 64 19.66 -39.69 -6.60
CA SER A 64 19.36 -40.25 -5.29
C SER A 64 20.39 -39.82 -4.23
N ALA A 65 21.68 -39.79 -4.60
CA ALA A 65 22.79 -39.40 -3.74
C ALA A 65 22.98 -37.88 -3.61
N THR A 66 22.15 -37.00 -4.24
CA THR A 66 22.22 -35.55 -4.03
C THR A 66 21.97 -35.26 -2.54
N PRO A 67 22.94 -34.68 -1.80
CA PRO A 67 22.82 -34.51 -0.34
C PRO A 67 21.78 -33.45 0.01
N ILE A 68 20.97 -33.76 1.04
CA ILE A 68 20.04 -32.77 1.62
C ILE A 68 20.81 -31.93 2.65
N GLY A 69 20.56 -30.62 2.69
CA GLY A 69 21.19 -29.72 3.63
C GLY A 69 21.42 -28.31 3.06
N THR A 70 22.15 -27.51 3.82
CA THR A 70 22.57 -26.18 3.38
C THR A 70 24.07 -26.17 3.18
N PHE A 71 24.50 -25.72 2.02
CA PHE A 71 25.88 -25.68 1.57
C PHE A 71 26.23 -24.27 1.06
N TYR A 72 27.52 -24.07 0.80
CA TYR A 72 28.04 -22.82 0.23
C TYR A 72 29.02 -23.17 -0.89
N THR A 73 28.88 -22.52 -2.05
CA THR A 73 29.63 -22.86 -3.27
C THR A 73 31.13 -22.55 -3.13
N PRO A 74 32.03 -23.56 -3.09
CA PRO A 74 33.47 -23.31 -2.86
C PRO A 74 34.26 -23.08 -4.16
N ASN A 75 33.86 -23.65 -5.28
CA ASN A 75 34.64 -23.65 -6.52
C ASN A 75 33.77 -23.58 -7.77
N LYS A 76 34.35 -23.12 -8.88
CA LYS A 76 33.72 -23.08 -10.22
C LYS A 76 34.73 -23.52 -11.28
N TYR A 77 34.20 -24.17 -12.32
CA TYR A 77 35.01 -24.66 -13.46
C TYR A 77 34.25 -24.39 -14.75
N ARG A 78 34.92 -23.84 -15.76
CA ARG A 78 34.28 -23.59 -17.06
C ARG A 78 33.93 -24.91 -17.75
N TRP A 79 34.85 -25.89 -17.74
CA TRP A 79 34.69 -27.30 -18.04
C TRP A 79 35.26 -28.12 -16.88
N HIS A 80 34.67 -29.26 -16.59
CA HIS A 80 35.13 -30.13 -15.50
C HIS A 80 34.86 -31.61 -15.90
N GLU A 81 35.83 -32.46 -15.65
CA GLU A 81 35.63 -33.88 -15.71
C GLU A 81 34.70 -34.33 -14.58
N LEU A 82 33.74 -35.15 -14.96
CA LEU A 82 32.74 -35.70 -14.07
C LEU A 82 33.05 -37.17 -13.79
N ASP A 83 32.15 -37.87 -13.13
CA ASP A 83 32.30 -39.29 -12.87
C ASP A 83 32.36 -40.11 -14.20
N GLY A 84 33.52 -40.72 -14.52
CA GLY A 84 33.92 -41.63 -15.60
C GLY A 84 33.56 -41.24 -17.02
N PRO A 85 34.44 -41.21 -17.95
CA PRO A 85 34.87 -40.18 -18.91
C PRO A 85 33.71 -39.36 -19.48
N SER A 86 33.26 -38.37 -18.72
CA SER A 86 32.23 -37.40 -19.09
C SER A 86 32.58 -36.01 -18.57
N TYR A 87 32.08 -34.96 -19.24
CA TYR A 87 32.48 -33.59 -18.98
C TYR A 87 31.26 -32.69 -18.83
N GLY A 88 31.31 -31.71 -17.93
CA GLY A 88 30.27 -30.69 -17.75
C GLY A 88 30.77 -29.28 -18.07
N GLN A 89 29.87 -28.41 -18.53
CA GLN A 89 30.14 -26.98 -18.69
C GLN A 89 29.56 -26.21 -17.50
N TYR A 90 30.18 -25.05 -17.23
CA TYR A 90 29.72 -24.10 -16.20
C TYR A 90 29.46 -24.78 -14.87
N CYS A 91 30.41 -25.58 -14.44
CA CYS A 91 30.31 -26.33 -13.19
C CYS A 91 30.47 -25.42 -11.98
N THR A 92 29.49 -25.41 -11.08
CA THR A 92 29.56 -24.72 -9.77
C THR A 92 29.42 -25.77 -8.67
N ARG A 93 30.44 -25.92 -7.84
CA ARG A 93 30.46 -26.94 -6.77
C ARG A 93 29.46 -26.56 -5.68
N ILE A 94 28.65 -27.52 -5.28
CA ILE A 94 27.70 -27.40 -4.15
C ILE A 94 28.44 -27.79 -2.86
N THR A 95 28.96 -29.02 -2.82
CA THR A 95 29.75 -29.59 -1.74
C THR A 95 30.41 -30.86 -2.19
N ALA A 96 31.54 -31.28 -1.60
CA ALA A 96 32.28 -32.50 -1.94
C ALA A 96 32.42 -32.73 -3.47
N GLY A 97 31.92 -33.84 -4.01
CA GLY A 97 31.86 -34.15 -5.43
C GLY A 97 30.61 -33.66 -6.17
N TYR A 98 29.69 -32.98 -5.51
CA TYR A 98 28.40 -32.59 -6.08
C TYR A 98 28.42 -31.18 -6.68
N LEU A 99 27.93 -31.07 -7.91
CA LEU A 99 28.02 -29.85 -8.74
C LEU A 99 26.65 -29.49 -9.35
N PHE A 100 26.42 -28.20 -9.55
CA PHE A 100 25.57 -27.75 -10.65
C PHE A 100 26.43 -27.81 -11.90
N HIS A 101 25.91 -28.35 -13.00
CA HIS A 101 26.60 -28.36 -14.31
C HIS A 101 25.58 -28.60 -15.43
N SER A 102 25.98 -28.31 -16.68
CA SER A 102 25.20 -28.70 -17.88
C SER A 102 24.98 -30.23 -17.92
N VAL A 103 24.01 -30.71 -18.68
CA VAL A 103 24.02 -32.13 -19.06
C VAL A 103 25.39 -32.46 -19.63
N TRP A 104 25.90 -33.63 -19.33
CA TRP A 104 27.27 -34.01 -19.59
C TRP A 104 27.57 -34.31 -21.09
N TYR A 105 28.84 -34.17 -21.45
CA TYR A 105 29.43 -34.34 -22.79
C TYR A 105 30.32 -35.57 -22.82
N TYR A 106 30.39 -36.22 -23.97
CA TYR A 106 31.31 -37.36 -24.19
C TYR A 106 32.76 -36.92 -24.33
N ARG A 107 33.04 -35.69 -24.76
CA ARG A 107 34.39 -35.15 -25.00
C ARG A 107 34.58 -33.79 -24.37
N ASN A 108 35.75 -33.58 -23.77
CA ASN A 108 36.08 -32.28 -23.16
C ASN A 108 36.20 -31.18 -24.21
N GLY A 109 35.54 -30.06 -24.01
CA GLY A 109 35.60 -28.91 -24.92
C GLY A 109 34.84 -29.08 -26.23
N ASP A 110 34.23 -30.23 -26.50
CA ASP A 110 33.44 -30.46 -27.70
C ASP A 110 31.95 -30.21 -27.44
N TYR A 111 31.50 -29.05 -27.87
CA TYR A 111 30.11 -28.57 -27.69
C TYR A 111 29.07 -29.42 -28.43
N ALA A 112 29.46 -30.18 -29.46
CA ALA A 112 28.57 -31.03 -30.23
C ALA A 112 28.43 -32.45 -29.63
N SER A 113 29.14 -32.75 -28.55
CA SER A 113 29.19 -34.10 -27.97
C SER A 113 28.31 -34.25 -26.70
N GLN A 114 27.31 -33.40 -26.49
CA GLN A 114 26.42 -33.53 -25.33
C GLN A 114 25.52 -34.78 -25.48
N SER A 115 25.35 -35.53 -24.38
CA SER A 115 24.46 -36.70 -24.36
C SER A 115 22.99 -36.31 -24.49
N TYR A 116 22.38 -36.57 -25.63
CA TYR A 116 20.96 -36.30 -25.86
C TYR A 116 20.05 -37.27 -25.08
N VAL A 117 20.50 -38.50 -24.85
CA VAL A 117 19.81 -39.45 -24.00
C VAL A 117 19.63 -38.88 -22.58
N GLN A 118 20.67 -38.23 -22.06
CA GLN A 118 20.60 -37.61 -20.72
C GLN A 118 19.93 -36.25 -20.74
N TYR A 119 20.07 -35.49 -21.82
CA TYR A 119 19.37 -34.21 -21.99
C TYR A 119 17.85 -34.37 -21.94
N ASN A 120 17.34 -35.40 -22.64
CA ASN A 120 15.91 -35.72 -22.64
C ASN A 120 15.36 -36.22 -21.29
N LYS A 121 16.22 -36.49 -20.31
CA LYS A 121 15.85 -36.82 -18.92
C LYS A 121 15.77 -35.59 -18.01
N LEU A 122 16.07 -34.38 -18.49
CA LEU A 122 15.88 -33.15 -17.68
C LEU A 122 14.45 -33.08 -17.17
N GLY A 123 14.30 -32.70 -15.87
CA GLY A 123 13.05 -32.70 -15.15
C GLY A 123 12.73 -34.01 -14.44
N THR A 124 13.59 -35.01 -14.50
CA THR A 124 13.45 -36.29 -13.80
C THR A 124 14.70 -36.58 -12.97
N THR A 125 14.57 -37.44 -11.94
CA THR A 125 15.72 -37.92 -11.17
C THR A 125 16.55 -38.88 -12.04
N ALA A 126 17.70 -38.44 -12.51
CA ALA A 126 18.49 -39.14 -13.53
C ALA A 126 20.02 -38.99 -13.39
N SER A 127 20.51 -38.30 -12.34
CA SER A 127 21.95 -38.20 -12.06
C SER A 127 22.37 -39.19 -10.95
N HIS A 128 23.67 -39.38 -10.77
CA HIS A 128 24.19 -40.07 -9.60
C HIS A 128 24.07 -39.19 -8.34
N GLY A 129 24.32 -37.88 -8.48
CA GLY A 129 24.19 -36.97 -7.31
C GLY A 129 24.34 -35.48 -7.69
N CYS A 130 24.97 -35.15 -8.83
CA CYS A 130 25.04 -33.78 -9.32
C CYS A 130 23.66 -33.25 -9.74
N VAL A 131 23.56 -31.94 -9.85
CA VAL A 131 22.35 -31.23 -10.32
C VAL A 131 22.61 -30.81 -11.77
N ARG A 132 22.05 -31.60 -12.71
CA ARG A 132 22.17 -31.36 -14.15
C ARG A 132 21.18 -30.31 -14.62
N LEU A 133 21.64 -29.39 -15.46
CA LEU A 133 20.88 -28.23 -15.97
C LEU A 133 21.08 -28.14 -17.51
N THR A 134 20.34 -27.24 -18.15
CA THR A 134 20.71 -26.76 -19.48
C THR A 134 22.01 -25.96 -19.40
N VAL A 135 22.71 -25.76 -20.53
CA VAL A 135 23.91 -24.90 -20.55
C VAL A 135 23.57 -23.47 -20.12
N ALA A 136 22.46 -22.91 -20.61
CA ALA A 136 22.05 -21.55 -20.23
C ALA A 136 21.82 -21.40 -18.72
N ASP A 137 21.13 -22.36 -18.09
CA ASP A 137 20.81 -22.32 -16.67
C ASP A 137 22.07 -22.53 -15.80
N ALA A 138 22.93 -23.48 -16.19
CA ALA A 138 24.23 -23.71 -15.55
C ALA A 138 25.13 -22.47 -15.65
N LYS A 139 25.17 -21.85 -16.85
CA LYS A 139 25.92 -20.61 -17.09
C LYS A 139 25.38 -19.49 -16.26
N TRP A 140 24.05 -19.34 -16.13
CA TRP A 140 23.47 -18.31 -15.32
C TRP A 140 23.90 -18.41 -13.84
N ILE A 141 23.89 -19.62 -13.27
CA ILE A 141 24.40 -19.85 -11.89
C ILE A 141 25.90 -19.52 -11.84
N TYR A 142 26.66 -19.98 -12.82
CA TYR A 142 28.09 -19.75 -12.88
C TYR A 142 28.44 -18.25 -12.87
N ASP A 143 27.73 -17.45 -13.66
CA ASP A 143 28.02 -16.01 -13.82
C ASP A 143 27.47 -15.16 -12.66
N ASN A 144 26.30 -15.50 -12.15
CA ASN A 144 25.55 -14.61 -11.22
C ASN A 144 25.64 -15.01 -9.73
N CYS A 145 26.05 -16.23 -9.43
CA CYS A 145 26.18 -16.74 -8.07
C CYS A 145 27.67 -16.83 -7.69
N PRO A 146 28.26 -15.85 -6.98
CA PRO A 146 29.68 -15.88 -6.60
C PRO A 146 30.03 -17.08 -5.70
N LEU A 147 31.32 -17.33 -5.48
CA LEU A 147 31.77 -18.30 -4.47
C LEU A 147 31.20 -17.91 -3.10
N GLY A 148 30.85 -18.88 -2.29
CA GLY A 148 30.15 -18.66 -1.02
C GLY A 148 28.64 -18.48 -1.15
N THR A 149 28.05 -18.62 -2.36
CA THR A 149 26.59 -18.59 -2.53
C THR A 149 25.95 -19.73 -1.77
N LYS A 150 24.93 -19.40 -0.96
CA LYS A 150 24.14 -20.40 -0.21
C LYS A 150 23.32 -21.27 -1.16
N VAL A 151 23.36 -22.59 -0.93
CA VAL A 151 22.55 -23.59 -1.63
C VAL A 151 21.83 -24.44 -0.60
N THR A 152 20.51 -24.43 -0.62
CA THR A 152 19.68 -25.33 0.22
C THR A 152 19.12 -26.44 -0.64
N VAL A 153 19.46 -27.67 -0.34
CA VAL A 153 18.93 -28.87 -1.00
C VAL A 153 17.90 -29.50 -0.11
N MET A 154 16.70 -29.71 -0.61
CA MET A 154 15.58 -30.26 0.16
C MET A 154 14.80 -31.29 -0.68
N TYR A 155 13.96 -32.10 -0.01
CA TYR A 155 12.96 -32.92 -0.65
C TYR A 155 11.58 -32.33 -0.36
N GLY A 156 10.93 -31.79 -1.38
CA GLY A 156 9.66 -31.07 -1.24
C GLY A 156 8.66 -31.40 -2.35
N SER A 157 7.48 -30.79 -2.25
CA SER A 157 6.45 -30.84 -3.28
C SER A 157 6.48 -29.59 -4.17
N SER A 158 5.58 -29.50 -5.16
CA SER A 158 5.39 -28.32 -6.00
C SER A 158 5.01 -27.04 -5.22
N ALA A 159 4.48 -27.18 -4.00
CA ALA A 159 4.22 -26.04 -3.12
C ALA A 159 5.50 -25.31 -2.69
N ASN A 160 6.65 -25.96 -2.78
CA ASN A 160 7.96 -25.37 -2.48
C ASN A 160 8.64 -24.74 -3.70
N ASP A 161 7.98 -24.72 -4.86
CA ASP A 161 8.47 -24.15 -6.10
C ASP A 161 7.58 -22.95 -6.50
N PRO A 162 7.79 -21.76 -5.91
CA PRO A 162 6.87 -20.62 -6.05
C PRO A 162 6.75 -20.11 -7.48
N LEU A 163 7.73 -20.40 -8.34
CA LEU A 163 7.72 -20.03 -9.76
C LEU A 163 7.31 -21.22 -10.66
N GLY A 164 6.88 -22.33 -10.06
CA GLY A 164 6.55 -23.55 -10.79
C GLY A 164 7.76 -24.27 -11.36
N LYS A 165 7.49 -25.40 -12.05
CA LYS A 165 8.50 -26.19 -12.76
C LYS A 165 8.54 -25.82 -14.23
N PRO A 166 9.65 -25.29 -14.75
CA PRO A 166 9.78 -25.02 -16.17
C PRO A 166 9.70 -26.29 -17.03
N VAL A 167 9.17 -26.14 -18.23
CA VAL A 167 9.09 -27.25 -19.19
C VAL A 167 10.49 -27.62 -19.67
N ALA A 168 10.83 -28.90 -19.60
CA ALA A 168 12.10 -29.39 -20.11
C ALA A 168 12.10 -29.41 -21.66
N ILE A 169 13.15 -28.83 -22.26
CA ILE A 169 13.38 -28.90 -23.69
C ILE A 169 13.67 -30.36 -24.09
N LYS A 170 13.23 -30.76 -25.26
CA LYS A 170 13.53 -32.08 -25.85
C LYS A 170 14.38 -31.92 -27.10
N VAL A 171 15.37 -32.75 -27.21
CA VAL A 171 16.26 -32.85 -28.35
C VAL A 171 15.95 -34.10 -29.14
N PRO A 172 16.39 -34.22 -30.41
CA PRO A 172 16.23 -35.41 -31.22
C PRO A 172 16.72 -36.69 -30.51
N ASN A 173 16.10 -37.83 -30.82
CA ASN A 173 16.47 -39.10 -30.22
C ASN A 173 17.72 -39.71 -30.93
N VAL A 174 18.84 -39.00 -30.79
CA VAL A 174 20.15 -39.42 -31.24
C VAL A 174 21.13 -39.45 -30.09
N ARG A 175 22.34 -40.00 -30.29
CA ARG A 175 23.30 -40.19 -29.21
C ARG A 175 23.77 -38.90 -28.58
N GLU A 176 24.18 -37.96 -29.43
CA GLU A 176 24.84 -36.73 -29.00
C GLU A 176 24.55 -35.55 -29.94
N GLY A 177 24.73 -34.33 -29.45
CA GLY A 177 24.57 -33.10 -30.21
C GLY A 177 24.89 -31.88 -29.39
N TRP A 178 24.49 -30.72 -29.86
CA TRP A 178 24.60 -29.44 -29.15
C TRP A 178 23.51 -29.29 -28.11
N ASP A 179 23.87 -28.68 -26.96
CA ASP A 179 22.83 -28.14 -26.08
C ASP A 179 22.10 -26.99 -26.80
N PRO A 180 20.81 -27.08 -27.03
CA PRO A 180 20.10 -26.02 -27.74
C PRO A 180 20.27 -24.64 -27.09
N THR A 181 20.55 -24.59 -25.78
CA THR A 181 20.67 -23.35 -24.99
C THR A 181 22.11 -22.83 -24.92
N ASP A 182 23.09 -23.54 -25.52
CA ASP A 182 24.48 -23.12 -25.46
C ASP A 182 24.67 -21.78 -26.20
N PRO A 183 25.19 -20.72 -25.52
CA PRO A 183 25.40 -19.42 -26.14
C PRO A 183 26.53 -19.35 -27.15
N ASN A 184 27.23 -20.45 -27.40
CA ASN A 184 28.31 -20.50 -28.38
C ASN A 184 27.80 -20.03 -29.75
N PRO A 185 28.48 -19.06 -30.41
CA PRO A 185 28.07 -18.56 -31.72
C PRO A 185 27.93 -19.64 -32.80
N SER A 186 28.71 -20.73 -32.70
CA SER A 186 28.67 -21.86 -33.63
C SER A 186 27.54 -22.86 -33.37
N ASN A 187 26.70 -22.63 -32.36
CA ASN A 187 25.58 -23.50 -32.04
C ASN A 187 24.54 -23.48 -33.20
N PRO A 188 24.27 -24.60 -33.87
CA PRO A 188 23.34 -24.64 -35.00
C PRO A 188 21.91 -24.29 -34.63
N TYR A 189 21.53 -24.46 -33.35
CA TYR A 189 20.19 -24.10 -32.87
C TYR A 189 19.97 -22.58 -32.80
N ARG A 190 21.02 -21.74 -32.75
CA ARG A 190 20.86 -20.27 -32.69
C ARG A 190 20.18 -19.69 -33.92
N ALA A 191 20.45 -20.27 -35.12
CA ALA A 191 19.81 -19.79 -36.34
C ALA A 191 18.33 -20.15 -36.46
N SER A 192 17.90 -21.15 -35.69
CA SER A 192 16.51 -21.64 -35.68
C SER A 192 15.76 -21.33 -34.37
N MET A 193 16.31 -20.47 -33.55
CA MET A 193 15.64 -20.11 -32.25
C MET A 193 14.44 -19.25 -32.52
N PRO A 194 13.29 -19.57 -31.89
CA PRO A 194 12.15 -18.64 -31.82
C PRO A 194 12.53 -17.43 -31.01
N SER A 195 11.88 -16.33 -31.28
CA SER A 195 11.99 -15.08 -30.50
C SER A 195 10.73 -14.79 -29.74
N ILE A 196 10.88 -14.29 -28.51
CA ILE A 196 9.76 -13.78 -27.67
C ILE A 196 9.83 -12.26 -27.68
N ASN A 197 8.72 -11.62 -28.04
CA ASN A 197 8.56 -10.18 -27.93
C ASN A 197 7.67 -9.86 -26.74
N THR A 198 8.20 -9.10 -25.77
CA THR A 198 7.53 -8.67 -24.55
C THR A 198 7.19 -7.18 -24.53
N SER A 199 7.46 -6.45 -25.62
CA SER A 199 7.29 -5.00 -25.68
C SER A 199 5.82 -4.54 -25.52
N GLY A 200 4.86 -5.43 -25.82
CA GLY A 200 3.44 -5.20 -25.62
C GLY A 200 2.95 -5.45 -24.20
N ALA A 201 3.78 -5.95 -23.29
CA ALA A 201 3.39 -6.23 -21.91
C ALA A 201 3.16 -4.94 -21.13
N ASN A 202 1.98 -4.80 -20.51
CA ASN A 202 1.75 -3.71 -19.58
C ASN A 202 2.36 -4.07 -18.21
N THR A 203 3.52 -3.52 -17.92
CA THR A 203 4.29 -3.79 -16.69
C THR A 203 3.72 -3.07 -15.45
N ASN A 204 2.82 -2.09 -15.60
CA ASN A 204 2.15 -1.40 -14.50
C ASN A 204 0.79 -2.06 -14.25
N VAL A 205 0.69 -2.76 -13.12
CA VAL A 205 -0.50 -3.52 -12.74
C VAL A 205 -1.19 -2.80 -11.58
N PRO A 206 -2.41 -2.26 -11.75
CA PRO A 206 -3.14 -1.67 -10.64
C PRO A 206 -3.47 -2.70 -9.55
N PHE A 207 -3.36 -2.30 -8.28
CA PHE A 207 -3.74 -3.15 -7.15
C PHE A 207 -5.18 -3.67 -7.30
N GLY A 208 -5.38 -4.98 -7.10
CA GLY A 208 -6.68 -5.65 -7.19
C GLY A 208 -7.23 -5.84 -8.60
N SER A 209 -6.49 -5.47 -9.65
CA SER A 209 -6.94 -5.67 -11.03
C SER A 209 -6.81 -7.13 -11.49
N ALA A 210 -7.60 -7.50 -12.50
CA ALA A 210 -7.37 -8.75 -13.21
C ALA A 210 -6.01 -8.69 -13.94
N PHE A 211 -5.29 -9.81 -13.96
CA PHE A 211 -4.00 -9.93 -14.62
C PHE A 211 -3.98 -11.14 -15.55
N ASN A 212 -3.54 -10.92 -16.78
CA ASN A 212 -3.28 -11.99 -17.74
C ASN A 212 -1.78 -11.99 -18.09
N PRO A 213 -1.02 -13.02 -17.68
CA PRO A 213 0.43 -13.08 -17.93
C PRO A 213 0.78 -13.09 -19.41
N MET A 214 -0.10 -13.54 -20.30
CA MET A 214 0.15 -13.59 -21.74
C MET A 214 -0.26 -12.32 -22.50
N ALA A 215 -0.85 -11.34 -21.81
CA ALA A 215 -1.27 -10.09 -22.46
C ALA A 215 -0.05 -9.30 -22.99
N GLY A 216 -0.02 -9.04 -24.29
CA GLY A 216 1.06 -8.31 -24.95
C GLY A 216 2.34 -9.13 -25.18
N ILE A 217 2.32 -10.42 -24.91
CA ILE A 217 3.42 -11.34 -25.21
C ILE A 217 3.15 -11.98 -26.57
N THR A 218 4.14 -11.96 -27.46
CA THR A 218 4.09 -12.63 -28.75
C THR A 218 5.38 -13.40 -29.01
N ALA A 219 5.33 -14.43 -29.84
CA ALA A 219 6.53 -15.17 -30.24
C ALA A 219 6.48 -15.57 -31.73
N LYS A 220 7.64 -15.54 -32.36
CA LYS A 220 7.82 -15.96 -33.75
C LYS A 220 8.89 -17.03 -33.83
N ASP A 221 8.72 -18.01 -34.73
CA ASP A 221 9.77 -18.93 -35.09
C ASP A 221 10.83 -18.29 -36.03
N SER A 222 11.84 -19.03 -36.40
CA SER A 222 12.90 -18.58 -37.31
C SER A 222 12.39 -18.21 -38.70
N LEU A 223 11.24 -18.70 -39.11
CA LEU A 223 10.59 -18.41 -40.39
C LEU A 223 9.63 -17.22 -40.31
N GLY A 224 9.47 -16.63 -39.11
CA GLY A 224 8.54 -15.51 -38.86
C GLY A 224 7.09 -15.91 -38.58
N ASN A 225 6.77 -17.20 -38.50
CA ASN A 225 5.43 -17.68 -38.16
C ASN A 225 5.11 -17.38 -36.69
N ASP A 226 3.85 -17.09 -36.42
CA ASP A 226 3.38 -16.90 -35.03
C ASP A 226 3.37 -18.25 -34.28
N VAL A 227 4.13 -18.31 -33.22
CA VAL A 227 4.21 -19.46 -32.30
C VAL A 227 3.87 -19.06 -30.85
N THR A 228 3.16 -17.93 -30.67
CA THR A 228 2.77 -17.39 -29.35
C THR A 228 2.04 -18.42 -28.50
N GLY A 229 1.18 -19.26 -29.09
CA GLY A 229 0.48 -20.33 -28.38
C GLY A 229 1.37 -21.44 -27.80
N LYS A 230 2.66 -21.47 -28.16
CA LYS A 230 3.64 -22.41 -27.63
C LYS A 230 4.50 -21.82 -26.50
N VAL A 231 4.31 -20.53 -26.17
CA VAL A 231 5.00 -19.89 -25.06
C VAL A 231 4.48 -20.42 -23.73
N SER A 232 5.37 -20.94 -22.91
CA SER A 232 5.12 -21.23 -21.50
C SER A 232 5.70 -20.11 -20.62
N TYR A 233 5.24 -20.00 -19.39
CA TYR A 233 5.79 -19.03 -18.44
C TYR A 233 5.90 -19.62 -17.04
N ALA A 234 6.84 -19.09 -16.25
CA ALA A 234 7.01 -19.36 -14.85
C ALA A 234 6.97 -18.05 -14.06
N GLY A 235 6.38 -18.09 -12.87
CA GLY A 235 6.13 -16.93 -12.05
C GLY A 235 4.64 -16.57 -11.99
N SER A 236 4.30 -15.70 -11.06
CA SER A 236 2.94 -15.20 -10.90
C SER A 236 2.97 -13.76 -10.38
N VAL A 237 1.91 -13.01 -10.66
CA VAL A 237 1.70 -11.65 -10.13
C VAL A 237 0.55 -11.71 -9.13
N ASN A 238 0.84 -11.43 -7.86
CA ASN A 238 -0.20 -11.25 -6.86
C ASN A 238 -0.70 -9.79 -6.88
N THR A 239 -1.79 -9.54 -7.60
CA THR A 239 -2.35 -8.20 -7.73
C THR A 239 -2.91 -7.62 -6.43
N ASN A 240 -3.12 -8.43 -5.39
CA ASN A 240 -3.56 -8.00 -4.08
C ASN A 240 -2.41 -7.68 -3.11
N SER A 241 -1.18 -7.60 -3.60
CA SER A 241 -0.01 -7.21 -2.82
C SER A 241 0.86 -6.24 -3.64
N LEU A 242 1.15 -5.07 -3.08
CA LEU A 242 2.05 -4.10 -3.71
C LEU A 242 3.45 -4.69 -3.80
N GLY A 243 4.15 -4.43 -4.91
CA GLY A 243 5.53 -4.90 -5.11
C GLY A 243 5.85 -5.21 -6.56
N THR A 244 7.03 -5.78 -6.77
CA THR A 244 7.51 -6.19 -8.08
C THR A 244 7.47 -7.70 -8.19
N TYR A 245 7.02 -8.19 -9.34
CA TYR A 245 6.84 -9.59 -9.65
C TYR A 245 7.49 -9.87 -10.98
N LYS A 246 8.18 -11.01 -11.10
CA LYS A 246 8.85 -11.41 -12.32
C LYS A 246 8.15 -12.61 -12.93
N ILE A 247 7.94 -12.54 -14.23
CA ILE A 247 7.53 -13.69 -15.05
C ILE A 247 8.64 -13.94 -16.07
N THR A 248 9.08 -15.19 -16.16
CA THR A 248 9.99 -15.68 -17.18
C THR A 248 9.19 -16.44 -18.21
N TYR A 249 9.19 -15.94 -19.44
CA TYR A 249 8.57 -16.58 -20.61
C TYR A 249 9.59 -17.46 -21.31
N ARG A 250 9.13 -18.61 -21.80
CA ARG A 250 9.99 -19.58 -22.51
C ARG A 250 9.24 -20.15 -23.70
N ILE A 251 9.96 -20.25 -24.80
CA ILE A 251 9.59 -21.09 -25.96
C ILE A 251 10.87 -21.80 -26.44
N THR A 252 10.87 -23.15 -26.43
CA THR A 252 12.12 -23.93 -26.63
C THR A 252 13.27 -23.32 -25.78
N ASP A 253 14.23 -22.66 -26.40
CA ASP A 253 15.43 -22.10 -25.76
C ASP A 253 15.38 -20.59 -25.59
N ALA A 254 14.42 -19.93 -26.24
CA ALA A 254 14.23 -18.51 -26.08
C ALA A 254 13.63 -18.22 -24.69
N LEU A 255 14.25 -17.29 -23.98
CA LEU A 255 13.82 -16.80 -22.66
C LEU A 255 13.63 -15.29 -22.72
N ALA A 256 12.59 -14.82 -22.09
CA ALA A 256 12.37 -13.40 -21.87
C ALA A 256 11.79 -13.16 -20.47
N ASP A 257 12.38 -12.25 -19.74
CA ASP A 257 11.93 -11.84 -18.41
C ASP A 257 11.15 -10.54 -18.49
N VAL A 258 10.01 -10.49 -17.80
CA VAL A 258 9.26 -9.25 -17.60
C VAL A 258 9.05 -9.04 -16.12
N VAL A 259 9.37 -7.85 -15.65
CA VAL A 259 9.11 -7.41 -14.29
C VAL A 259 7.84 -6.57 -14.27
N TYR A 260 6.84 -7.03 -13.55
CA TYR A 260 5.57 -6.33 -13.34
C TYR A 260 5.59 -5.64 -11.99
N THR A 261 5.05 -4.42 -11.93
CA THR A 261 4.93 -3.64 -10.69
C THR A 261 3.46 -3.50 -10.33
N VAL A 262 3.04 -4.10 -9.23
CA VAL A 262 1.71 -3.88 -8.65
C VAL A 262 1.74 -2.62 -7.80
N SER A 263 0.97 -1.62 -8.19
CA SER A 263 0.95 -0.30 -7.55
C SER A 263 -0.46 0.15 -7.20
N ASP A 264 -0.57 0.93 -6.12
CA ASP A 264 -1.80 1.64 -5.77
C ASP A 264 -1.91 2.89 -6.66
N THR A 265 -2.80 2.84 -7.63
CA THR A 265 -3.05 3.95 -8.58
C THR A 265 -4.30 4.76 -8.23
N GLN A 266 -4.96 4.47 -7.10
CA GLN A 266 -6.22 5.09 -6.71
C GLN A 266 -6.02 6.13 -5.61
N GLN A 267 -6.93 7.11 -5.59
CA GLN A 267 -7.01 8.02 -4.45
C GLN A 267 -7.52 7.29 -3.21
N ALA A 268 -7.05 7.70 -2.04
CA ALA A 268 -7.64 7.25 -0.78
C ALA A 268 -9.11 7.68 -0.68
N THR A 269 -9.92 6.93 0.04
CA THR A 269 -11.33 7.25 0.26
C THR A 269 -11.52 7.89 1.63
N ILE A 270 -12.33 8.97 1.71
CA ILE A 270 -12.81 9.55 2.98
C ILE A 270 -14.30 9.24 3.09
N SER A 271 -14.71 8.59 4.17
CA SER A 271 -16.10 8.20 4.45
C SER A 271 -16.64 8.84 5.71
N GLY A 272 -17.98 8.78 5.93
CA GLY A 272 -18.65 9.32 7.11
C GLY A 272 -18.86 10.83 7.11
N VAL A 273 -18.39 11.56 6.10
CA VAL A 273 -18.62 13.00 5.96
C VAL A 273 -19.99 13.25 5.33
N LYS A 274 -20.86 13.96 6.06
CA LYS A 274 -22.15 14.41 5.49
C LYS A 274 -21.95 15.64 4.63
N SER A 275 -22.49 15.67 3.42
CA SER A 275 -22.35 16.80 2.48
C SER A 275 -22.96 18.09 3.00
N ARG A 276 -24.05 18.02 3.79
CA ARG A 276 -24.77 19.17 4.35
C ARG A 276 -25.24 18.90 5.78
N LEU A 277 -25.10 19.90 6.64
CA LEU A 277 -25.62 19.90 8.02
C LEU A 277 -26.36 21.21 8.30
N LYS A 278 -27.39 21.16 9.17
CA LYS A 278 -28.01 22.32 9.79
C LYS A 278 -27.69 22.30 11.27
N LYS A 279 -27.18 23.38 11.79
CA LYS A 279 -26.78 23.51 13.21
C LYS A 279 -27.27 24.82 13.82
N GLU A 280 -27.46 24.78 15.12
CA GLU A 280 -27.85 25.96 15.89
C GLU A 280 -26.64 26.86 16.16
N TYR A 281 -26.87 28.18 16.17
CA TYR A 281 -25.87 29.17 16.57
C TYR A 281 -25.32 28.84 17.98
N ASN A 282 -24.01 29.00 18.13
CA ASN A 282 -23.28 28.74 19.37
C ASN A 282 -23.25 27.26 19.80
N SER A 283 -23.63 26.32 18.92
CA SER A 283 -23.43 24.89 19.15
C SER A 283 -21.97 24.47 18.84
N THR A 284 -21.61 23.30 19.30
CA THR A 284 -20.30 22.69 18.99
C THR A 284 -20.50 21.52 18.04
N LEU A 285 -19.67 21.41 17.01
CA LEU A 285 -19.66 20.33 16.03
C LEU A 285 -18.39 19.51 16.21
N ASN A 286 -18.53 18.21 16.41
CA ASN A 286 -17.40 17.29 16.35
C ASN A 286 -17.07 17.00 14.88
N LEU A 287 -15.84 17.32 14.45
CA LEU A 287 -15.40 17.23 13.07
C LEU A 287 -14.90 15.83 12.69
N ARG A 288 -14.52 14.99 13.66
CA ARG A 288 -13.95 13.67 13.44
C ARG A 288 -14.91 12.52 13.73
N LYS A 289 -16.12 12.82 14.22
CA LYS A 289 -17.10 11.78 14.53
C LYS A 289 -17.52 11.01 13.29
N ASN A 290 -17.25 9.69 13.27
CA ASN A 290 -17.56 8.75 12.18
C ASN A 290 -16.83 9.06 10.86
N VAL A 291 -15.86 9.97 10.85
CA VAL A 291 -15.03 10.22 9.65
C VAL A 291 -13.89 9.22 9.66
N LYS A 292 -13.75 8.48 8.57
CA LYS A 292 -12.69 7.49 8.36
C LYS A 292 -12.05 7.69 6.98
N ALA A 293 -10.80 7.29 6.86
CA ALA A 293 -10.11 7.26 5.58
C ALA A 293 -9.31 5.96 5.43
N LYS A 294 -9.28 5.43 4.21
CA LYS A 294 -8.46 4.27 3.85
C LYS A 294 -8.04 4.34 2.39
N ASN A 295 -6.93 3.71 2.05
CA ASN A 295 -6.52 3.51 0.66
C ASN A 295 -7.11 2.19 0.09
N VAL A 296 -6.79 1.86 -1.15
CA VAL A 296 -7.30 0.65 -1.83
C VAL A 296 -6.77 -0.64 -1.19
N THR A 297 -5.57 -0.61 -0.60
CA THR A 297 -5.00 -1.76 0.12
C THR A 297 -5.65 -2.00 1.48
N GLY A 298 -6.61 -1.15 1.90
CA GLY A 298 -7.29 -1.24 3.19
C GLY A 298 -6.56 -0.56 4.35
N THR A 299 -5.40 0.07 4.11
CA THR A 299 -4.65 0.78 5.14
C THR A 299 -5.47 1.93 5.72
N ASP A 300 -5.63 1.97 7.04
CA ASP A 300 -6.33 3.05 7.75
C ASP A 300 -5.49 4.33 7.75
N LEU A 301 -6.03 5.37 7.11
CA LEU A 301 -5.45 6.71 7.02
C LEU A 301 -6.21 7.74 7.87
N THR A 302 -7.10 7.31 8.74
CA THR A 302 -8.01 8.19 9.51
C THR A 302 -7.26 9.21 10.35
N SER A 303 -6.12 8.84 10.96
CA SER A 303 -5.27 9.74 11.75
C SER A 303 -4.59 10.82 10.90
N GLN A 304 -4.39 10.57 9.61
CA GLN A 304 -3.73 11.47 8.67
C GLN A 304 -4.69 12.51 8.05
N ILE A 305 -5.99 12.43 8.34
CA ILE A 305 -6.96 13.40 7.82
C ILE A 305 -6.63 14.80 8.34
N ARG A 306 -6.35 15.71 7.43
CA ARG A 306 -6.22 17.15 7.66
C ARG A 306 -7.57 17.82 7.47
N ILE A 307 -7.89 18.80 8.31
CA ILE A 307 -9.17 19.52 8.24
C ILE A 307 -8.86 21.00 8.01
N LYS A 308 -9.60 21.60 7.09
CA LYS A 308 -9.60 23.04 6.87
C LYS A 308 -11.01 23.58 6.95
N VAL A 309 -11.15 24.82 7.45
CA VAL A 309 -12.46 25.46 7.65
C VAL A 309 -12.51 26.79 6.94
N ILE A 310 -13.55 26.99 6.13
CA ILE A 310 -13.95 28.28 5.59
C ILE A 310 -15.10 28.81 6.43
N TYR A 311 -14.90 29.96 7.06
CA TYR A 311 -15.91 30.60 7.91
C TYR A 311 -16.95 31.36 7.07
N PRO A 312 -18.17 31.57 7.63
CA PRO A 312 -19.19 32.37 6.96
C PRO A 312 -18.67 33.76 6.52
N LYS A 313 -18.96 34.15 5.27
CA LYS A 313 -18.52 35.40 4.63
C LYS A 313 -17.00 35.49 4.37
N SER A 314 -16.30 34.39 4.40
CA SER A 314 -14.89 34.30 4.00
C SER A 314 -14.76 33.35 2.80
N SER A 315 -13.75 33.58 1.98
CA SER A 315 -13.26 32.62 0.97
C SER A 315 -11.99 31.90 1.41
N THR A 316 -11.37 32.36 2.50
CA THR A 316 -10.09 31.83 2.98
C THR A 316 -10.29 30.48 3.68
N GLU A 317 -9.53 29.52 3.26
CA GLU A 317 -9.44 28.17 3.86
C GLU A 317 -8.36 28.18 4.95
N ASN A 318 -8.76 27.89 6.19
CA ASN A 318 -7.87 27.93 7.36
C ASN A 318 -7.64 26.52 7.88
N ASP A 319 -6.39 26.15 8.17
CA ASP A 319 -6.07 24.89 8.83
C ASP A 319 -6.76 24.80 10.22
N TYR A 320 -7.27 23.61 10.53
CA TYR A 320 -8.01 23.39 11.75
C TYR A 320 -7.60 22.09 12.43
N THR A 321 -6.89 22.20 13.54
CA THR A 321 -6.29 21.05 14.25
C THR A 321 -7.17 20.45 15.35
N LYS A 322 -8.17 21.21 15.85
CA LYS A 322 -9.05 20.74 16.93
C LYS A 322 -10.10 19.75 16.42
N SER A 323 -10.49 18.79 17.23
CA SER A 323 -11.56 17.83 16.90
C SER A 323 -12.96 18.43 16.92
N THR A 324 -13.16 19.58 17.58
CA THR A 324 -14.46 20.23 17.73
C THR A 324 -14.40 21.68 17.24
N LEU A 325 -15.44 22.11 16.52
CA LEU A 325 -15.61 23.47 16.01
C LEU A 325 -16.79 24.17 16.70
N LYS A 326 -16.53 25.34 17.29
CA LYS A 326 -17.60 26.22 17.86
C LYS A 326 -18.22 27.02 16.71
N LEU A 327 -19.56 26.91 16.56
CA LEU A 327 -20.31 27.53 15.47
C LEU A 327 -20.89 28.88 15.93
N ASN A 328 -20.02 29.86 16.15
CA ASN A 328 -20.34 31.19 16.71
C ASN A 328 -20.53 32.31 15.67
N LYS A 329 -20.62 31.96 14.39
CA LYS A 329 -20.98 32.88 13.29
C LYS A 329 -22.20 32.34 12.56
N LEU A 330 -23.16 33.19 12.24
CA LEU A 330 -24.32 32.85 11.42
C LEU A 330 -23.90 32.73 9.95
N GLY A 331 -24.50 31.80 9.21
CA GLY A 331 -24.23 31.57 7.81
C GLY A 331 -23.72 30.16 7.55
N THR A 332 -23.02 29.96 6.45
CA THR A 332 -22.52 28.67 6.03
C THR A 332 -21.02 28.56 6.28
N TYR A 333 -20.63 27.57 7.09
CA TYR A 333 -19.25 27.08 7.17
C TYR A 333 -19.05 26.03 6.09
N THR A 334 -17.87 26.02 5.46
CA THR A 334 -17.42 24.88 4.64
C THR A 334 -16.28 24.20 5.38
N ILE A 335 -16.40 22.89 5.59
CA ILE A 335 -15.41 22.07 6.27
C ILE A 335 -14.86 21.11 5.22
N ASN A 336 -13.57 21.20 4.95
CA ASN A 336 -12.87 20.38 3.97
C ASN A 336 -11.96 19.39 4.69
N TYR A 337 -12.08 18.14 4.31
CA TYR A 337 -11.28 17.02 4.80
C TYR A 337 -10.33 16.61 3.68
N TYR A 338 -9.06 16.46 4.00
CA TYR A 338 -8.01 16.08 3.08
C TYR A 338 -7.24 14.89 3.62
N VAL A 339 -6.92 13.95 2.75
CA VAL A 339 -6.00 12.86 3.03
C VAL A 339 -5.15 12.59 1.81
N VAL A 340 -3.86 12.32 2.02
CA VAL A 340 -2.94 11.90 0.96
C VAL A 340 -2.77 10.39 1.05
N ASN A 341 -2.87 9.71 -0.09
CA ASN A 341 -2.52 8.30 -0.16
C ASN A 341 -0.99 8.16 -0.15
N PRO A 342 -0.39 7.53 0.87
CA PRO A 342 1.07 7.44 0.97
C PRO A 342 1.72 6.59 -0.13
N ASN A 343 0.94 5.70 -0.79
CA ASN A 343 1.46 4.82 -1.83
C ASN A 343 1.69 5.53 -3.17
N ASN A 344 0.94 6.61 -3.45
CA ASN A 344 0.98 7.28 -4.77
C ASN A 344 0.99 8.82 -4.67
N GLY A 345 0.93 9.39 -3.48
CA GLY A 345 0.91 10.83 -3.24
C GLY A 345 -0.38 11.55 -3.63
N MET A 346 -1.41 10.87 -4.10
CA MET A 346 -2.68 11.48 -4.51
C MET A 346 -3.47 11.98 -3.31
N GLU A 347 -3.92 13.24 -3.40
CA GLU A 347 -4.74 13.86 -2.36
C GLU A 347 -6.23 13.71 -2.67
N THR A 348 -7.00 13.30 -1.69
CA THR A 348 -8.46 13.27 -1.70
C THR A 348 -9.01 14.41 -0.88
N LYS A 349 -10.03 15.10 -1.42
CA LYS A 349 -10.78 16.16 -0.73
C LYS A 349 -12.27 15.82 -0.65
N VAL A 350 -12.85 15.90 0.56
CA VAL A 350 -14.30 15.78 0.78
C VAL A 350 -14.80 16.98 1.59
N SER A 351 -15.95 17.55 1.21
CA SER A 351 -16.46 18.77 1.79
C SER A 351 -17.80 18.59 2.49
N CYS A 352 -18.00 19.31 3.62
CA CYS A 352 -19.25 19.43 4.33
C CYS A 352 -19.67 20.89 4.44
N LYS A 353 -20.88 21.25 4.01
CA LYS A 353 -21.48 22.58 4.21
C LYS A 353 -22.35 22.58 5.45
N VAL A 354 -22.04 23.41 6.44
CA VAL A 354 -22.78 23.52 7.69
C VAL A 354 -23.50 24.87 7.76
N LYS A 355 -24.83 24.86 7.58
CA LYS A 355 -25.66 26.05 7.71
C LYS A 355 -25.98 26.29 9.17
N VAL A 356 -25.51 27.41 9.72
CA VAL A 356 -25.71 27.84 11.10
C VAL A 356 -26.80 28.90 11.16
N SER A 357 -27.82 28.63 11.94
CA SER A 357 -28.99 29.52 12.14
C SER A 357 -29.27 29.70 13.63
N ASP A 358 -29.85 30.85 14.00
CA ASP A 358 -30.33 31.12 15.37
C ASP A 358 -31.85 30.94 15.38
N THR A 359 -32.29 29.71 15.71
CA THR A 359 -33.70 29.35 15.70
C THR A 359 -34.35 29.41 17.07
N LYS A 360 -33.60 29.75 18.12
CA LYS A 360 -34.12 29.85 19.48
C LYS A 360 -35.02 31.04 19.64
N LYS A 361 -35.88 30.99 20.69
CA LYS A 361 -36.76 32.11 21.06
C LYS A 361 -35.92 33.34 21.41
N PRO A 362 -36.30 34.55 20.96
CA PRO A 362 -35.65 35.78 21.38
C PRO A 362 -35.74 35.96 22.90
N LYS A 363 -34.81 36.70 23.49
CA LYS A 363 -34.86 37.12 24.89
C LYS A 363 -35.43 38.52 24.97
N LEU A 364 -36.51 38.67 25.74
CA LEU A 364 -37.07 39.94 26.14
C LEU A 364 -36.45 40.39 27.48
N THR A 365 -36.12 41.66 27.62
CA THR A 365 -35.52 42.24 28.84
C THR A 365 -36.06 43.65 29.09
N GLY A 366 -35.88 44.15 30.29
CA GLY A 366 -36.32 45.50 30.66
C GLY A 366 -37.83 45.60 30.98
N ILE A 367 -38.54 44.46 31.05
CA ILE A 367 -39.95 44.41 31.42
C ILE A 367 -40.05 44.37 32.93
N LYS A 368 -40.77 45.35 33.53
CA LYS A 368 -41.11 45.36 34.93
C LYS A 368 -42.45 44.67 35.10
N THR A 369 -42.54 43.71 36.00
CA THR A 369 -43.75 42.90 36.25
C THR A 369 -44.90 43.71 36.86
N LYS A 370 -44.62 44.80 37.56
CA LYS A 370 -45.61 45.69 38.18
C LYS A 370 -45.13 47.14 38.09
N ARG A 371 -46.03 48.04 37.69
CA ARG A 371 -45.86 49.50 37.71
C ARG A 371 -47.16 50.18 38.11
N THR A 372 -47.06 51.24 38.86
CA THR A 372 -48.19 52.09 39.20
C THR A 372 -48.06 53.43 38.46
N TYR A 373 -49.12 53.92 37.93
CA TYR A 373 -49.23 55.21 37.28
C TYR A 373 -50.49 55.97 37.76
N GLU A 374 -50.38 57.27 37.83
CA GLU A 374 -51.50 58.15 38.07
C GLU A 374 -52.52 58.07 36.95
N TYR A 375 -53.77 58.22 37.28
CA TYR A 375 -54.88 58.31 36.33
C TYR A 375 -54.59 59.41 35.32
N ASN A 376 -54.99 59.18 34.08
CA ASN A 376 -54.87 60.13 32.94
C ASN A 376 -53.41 60.44 32.49
N THR A 377 -52.42 59.73 33.02
CA THR A 377 -51.01 59.88 32.55
C THR A 377 -50.76 59.18 31.22
N THR A 378 -49.81 59.74 30.47
CA THR A 378 -49.36 59.19 29.20
C THR A 378 -47.95 58.65 29.34
N LYS A 379 -47.67 57.40 28.83
CA LYS A 379 -46.39 56.77 28.93
C LYS A 379 -46.04 56.04 27.61
N ASN A 380 -44.73 55.93 27.31
CA ASN A 380 -44.23 55.06 26.28
C ASN A 380 -44.09 53.64 26.85
N LEU A 381 -44.97 52.72 26.45
CA LEU A 381 -44.98 51.35 26.96
C LEU A 381 -43.74 50.56 26.58
N LYS A 382 -43.06 50.93 25.50
CA LYS A 382 -41.85 50.26 24.99
C LYS A 382 -40.57 50.75 25.66
N SER A 383 -40.66 51.82 26.47
CA SER A 383 -39.48 52.40 27.10
C SER A 383 -38.72 51.38 27.96
N GLY A 384 -37.43 51.22 27.71
CA GLY A 384 -36.56 50.28 28.41
C GLY A 384 -36.69 48.82 27.99
N VAL A 385 -37.72 48.47 27.20
CA VAL A 385 -37.90 47.06 26.74
C VAL A 385 -37.03 46.78 25.56
N LYS A 386 -36.24 45.72 25.62
CA LYS A 386 -35.32 45.27 24.58
C LYS A 386 -35.58 43.82 24.22
N ALA A 387 -35.30 43.45 22.97
CA ALA A 387 -35.34 42.09 22.47
C ALA A 387 -34.07 41.76 21.68
N LYS A 388 -33.48 40.60 21.95
CA LYS A 388 -32.31 40.12 21.19
C LYS A 388 -32.44 38.63 20.91
N LEU A 389 -31.89 38.17 19.75
CA LEU A 389 -31.65 36.78 19.50
C LEU A 389 -30.47 36.30 20.35
N VAL A 390 -30.25 34.95 20.39
CA VAL A 390 -29.10 34.36 21.10
C VAL A 390 -27.77 34.79 20.43
N SER A 391 -27.80 35.04 19.13
CA SER A 391 -26.68 35.59 18.34
C SER A 391 -26.39 37.08 18.62
N GLY A 392 -27.15 37.71 19.53
CA GLY A 392 -27.02 39.12 19.86
C GLY A 392 -27.76 40.06 18.89
N LYS A 393 -28.35 39.56 17.79
CA LYS A 393 -29.10 40.40 16.84
C LYS A 393 -30.25 41.12 17.52
N ASN A 394 -30.30 42.46 17.40
CA ASN A 394 -31.33 43.28 17.96
C ASN A 394 -32.68 43.05 17.25
N MET A 395 -33.69 42.71 18.04
CA MET A 395 -35.07 42.47 17.61
C MET A 395 -36.06 43.47 18.24
N THR A 396 -35.57 44.50 18.88
CA THR A 396 -36.41 45.47 19.64
C THR A 396 -37.46 46.14 18.77
N SER A 397 -37.15 46.42 17.50
CA SER A 397 -38.12 46.99 16.54
C SER A 397 -39.28 46.04 16.21
N LYS A 398 -39.09 44.73 16.39
CA LYS A 398 -40.09 43.69 16.10
C LYS A 398 -40.96 43.31 17.30
N ILE A 399 -40.82 44.02 18.44
CA ILE A 399 -41.68 43.80 19.64
C ILE A 399 -43.10 44.23 19.29
N VAL A 400 -44.04 43.33 19.50
CA VAL A 400 -45.48 43.59 19.44
C VAL A 400 -45.99 43.77 20.88
N ILE A 401 -46.76 44.82 21.07
CA ILE A 401 -47.33 45.21 22.38
C ILE A 401 -48.86 45.06 22.32
N LYS A 402 -49.41 44.33 23.27
CA LYS A 402 -50.85 44.19 23.45
C LYS A 402 -51.23 44.66 24.83
N VAL A 403 -52.37 45.31 24.93
CA VAL A 403 -52.92 45.82 26.21
C VAL A 403 -54.34 45.31 26.37
N LYS A 404 -54.62 44.85 27.60
CA LYS A 404 -55.98 44.58 28.10
C LYS A 404 -56.26 45.60 29.21
N ALA A 405 -57.06 46.60 28.92
CA ALA A 405 -57.46 47.65 29.89
C ALA A 405 -58.54 47.14 30.87
N PRO A 406 -58.73 47.80 32.00
CA PRO A 406 -59.76 47.45 32.90
C PRO A 406 -61.18 47.43 32.24
N GLY A 407 -61.93 46.34 32.50
CA GLY A 407 -63.20 46.02 31.85
C GLY A 407 -63.15 45.43 30.48
N GLN A 408 -61.99 45.26 29.83
CA GLN A 408 -61.87 44.60 28.55
C GLN A 408 -61.77 43.07 28.70
N LYS A 409 -62.48 42.30 27.81
CA LYS A 409 -62.42 40.84 27.79
C LYS A 409 -61.17 40.29 27.08
N SER A 410 -60.60 41.02 26.11
CA SER A 410 -59.47 40.57 25.25
C SER A 410 -58.35 41.59 25.14
N TYR A 411 -57.18 41.13 24.76
CA TYR A 411 -56.01 41.98 24.45
C TYR A 411 -56.16 42.68 23.08
N LYS A 412 -55.85 43.98 23.05
CA LYS A 412 -55.78 44.77 21.81
C LYS A 412 -54.35 45.02 21.45
N THR A 413 -53.94 44.71 20.20
CA THR A 413 -52.62 45.02 19.67
C THR A 413 -52.51 46.52 19.38
N LEU A 414 -51.41 47.13 19.84
CA LEU A 414 -51.16 48.57 19.67
C LEU A 414 -50.24 48.82 18.50
N LYS A 415 -50.62 49.81 17.66
CA LYS A 415 -49.71 50.39 16.64
C LYS A 415 -48.68 51.30 17.35
N GLU A 416 -47.58 51.59 16.67
CA GLU A 416 -46.43 52.35 17.19
C GLU A 416 -46.84 53.70 17.76
N SER A 417 -47.65 54.48 17.06
CA SER A 417 -48.17 55.76 17.49
C SER A 417 -48.97 55.67 18.82
N LYS A 418 -49.63 54.55 19.04
CA LYS A 418 -50.49 54.34 20.27
C LYS A 418 -49.65 53.85 21.44
N TYR A 419 -48.66 52.94 21.28
CA TYR A 419 -47.89 52.50 22.46
C TYR A 419 -46.81 53.53 22.86
N LYS A 420 -46.33 54.36 21.96
CA LYS A 420 -45.37 55.44 22.26
C LYS A 420 -46.03 56.53 23.19
N LYS A 421 -47.31 56.79 22.98
CA LYS A 421 -48.12 57.76 23.77
C LYS A 421 -49.38 57.09 24.34
N TYR A 422 -49.19 56.02 25.17
CA TYR A 422 -50.36 55.32 25.75
C TYR A 422 -50.87 56.04 26.94
N LYS A 423 -52.16 56.45 26.89
CA LYS A 423 -52.86 57.15 27.95
C LYS A 423 -53.62 56.19 28.83
N PHE A 424 -53.41 56.21 30.16
CA PHE A 424 -54.11 55.43 31.16
C PHE A 424 -55.41 56.14 31.63
N SER A 425 -56.45 55.99 30.80
CA SER A 425 -57.74 56.75 30.98
C SER A 425 -58.78 56.00 31.78
N LYS A 426 -58.46 54.93 32.44
CA LYS A 426 -59.36 54.17 33.36
C LYS A 426 -58.62 53.82 34.64
N THR A 427 -59.31 53.82 35.77
CA THR A 427 -58.75 53.29 37.01
C THR A 427 -58.84 51.75 37.01
N GLY A 428 -57.86 51.06 37.62
CA GLY A 428 -57.77 49.60 37.71
C GLY A 428 -56.57 49.03 37.08
N THR A 429 -56.56 47.71 36.94
CA THR A 429 -55.39 46.96 36.48
C THR A 429 -55.39 46.80 34.96
N TYR A 430 -54.30 47.27 34.30
CA TYR A 430 -53.99 47.02 32.91
C TYR A 430 -53.06 45.82 32.81
N LYS A 431 -53.33 44.88 31.92
CA LYS A 431 -52.41 43.80 31.57
C LYS A 431 -51.75 44.15 30.27
N ILE A 432 -50.39 44.13 30.22
CA ILE A 432 -49.62 44.52 29.08
C ILE A 432 -48.73 43.29 28.68
N GLU A 433 -48.90 42.78 27.43
CA GLU A 433 -48.13 41.67 26.88
C GLU A 433 -47.12 42.22 25.87
N PHE A 434 -45.86 41.84 26.05
CA PHE A 434 -44.81 42.08 25.08
C PHE A 434 -44.50 40.76 24.39
N SER A 435 -44.46 40.76 23.07
CA SER A 435 -44.06 39.55 22.32
C SER A 435 -43.20 39.88 21.16
N VAL A 436 -42.33 38.93 20.80
CA VAL A 436 -41.45 39.05 19.65
C VAL A 436 -41.25 37.65 19.04
N LYS A 437 -41.29 37.57 17.72
CA LYS A 437 -40.98 36.34 16.96
C LYS A 437 -39.62 36.46 16.28
N ASN A 438 -38.86 35.36 16.28
CA ASN A 438 -37.68 35.25 15.46
C ASN A 438 -38.06 34.93 13.98
N PRO A 439 -37.12 34.95 13.03
CA PRO A 439 -37.40 34.61 11.63
C PRO A 439 -37.93 33.17 11.40
N TYR A 440 -37.84 32.32 12.41
CA TYR A 440 -38.33 30.93 12.41
C TYR A 440 -39.63 30.75 13.17
N ASN A 441 -40.38 31.84 13.39
CA ASN A 441 -41.67 31.90 14.12
C ASN A 441 -41.64 31.42 15.60
N LYS A 442 -40.45 31.28 16.21
CA LYS A 442 -40.36 31.01 17.65
C LYS A 442 -40.66 32.30 18.43
N LYS A 443 -41.75 32.28 19.23
CA LYS A 443 -42.24 33.43 19.93
C LYS A 443 -41.73 33.47 21.39
N ALA A 444 -41.23 34.61 21.83
CA ALA A 444 -41.10 34.94 23.24
C ALA A 444 -42.25 35.84 23.63
N VAL A 445 -42.78 35.65 24.85
CA VAL A 445 -43.88 36.43 25.44
C VAL A 445 -43.49 36.72 26.86
N ALA A 446 -43.75 37.93 27.32
CA ALA A 446 -43.62 38.38 28.70
C ALA A 446 -44.67 39.44 29.02
#